data_7ff7d4d8b9c47ad7d887e834bda01be6
#
_entry.id   7ff7d4d8b9c47ad7d887e834bda01be6
#
_cell.length_a   1.000
_cell.length_b   1.000
_cell.length_c   1.000
_cell.angle_alpha   90.00
_cell.angle_beta   90.00
_cell.angle_gamma   90.00
#
_symmetry.space_group_name_H-M   'P 1'
#
loop_
_entity.id
_entity.type
_entity.pdbx_description
1 polymer ?
#
loop_
_entity_poly.entity_id
_entity_poly.type
_entity_poly.pdbx_seq_one_letter_code
_entity_poly.pdbx_strand_id
1 'polypeptide(L)'
;LSKLLETTALVARRINPKLTVTGVVVCLYDAATKLAQEVVGDLSSFLNQSRAANVPWAAARVFDTRIRRNIKLAECPSFGKSVFGYAPKSSGAADYTALANEILGLNATVIGPVKVSIDAPVEAPVNRIAEVVVA
;
A
#
# COMPACT_ATOMS: atom_id res chain seq x y z
N LEU A 1 0.12 -2.07 14.67
CA LEU A 1 -0.54 -0.92 14.03
C LEU A 1 -0.52 0.31 14.95
N SER A 2 -0.98 0.22 16.22
CA SER A 2 -1.09 1.36 17.13
C SER A 2 0.21 2.17 17.26
N LYS A 3 1.34 1.48 17.46
CA LYS A 3 2.65 2.13 17.57
C LYS A 3 3.04 2.91 16.30
N LEU A 4 2.71 2.39 15.12
CA LEU A 4 2.96 3.06 13.85
C LEU A 4 2.10 4.32 13.71
N LEU A 5 0.83 4.24 14.07
CA LEU A 5 -0.09 5.39 14.03
C LEU A 5 0.33 6.48 15.03
N GLU A 6 0.76 6.11 16.24
CA GLU A 6 1.35 7.05 17.21
C GLU A 6 2.56 7.78 16.61
N THR A 7 3.47 7.03 15.97
CA THR A 7 4.65 7.61 15.29
C THR A 7 4.23 8.53 14.16
N THR A 8 3.25 8.12 13.35
CA THR A 8 2.70 8.96 12.27
C THR A 8 2.11 10.26 12.81
N ALA A 9 1.35 10.19 13.91
CA ALA A 9 0.81 11.38 14.56
C ALA A 9 1.91 12.31 15.10
N LEU A 10 3.00 11.73 15.62
CA LEU A 10 4.14 12.52 16.10
C LEU A 10 4.85 13.23 14.95
N VAL A 11 5.08 12.54 13.85
CA VAL A 11 5.67 13.10 12.62
C VAL A 11 4.77 14.21 12.05
N ALA A 12 3.47 13.97 11.98
CA ALA A 12 2.53 14.98 11.51
C ALA A 12 2.55 16.24 12.36
N ARG A 13 2.62 16.10 13.70
CA ARG A 13 2.64 17.26 14.59
C ARG A 13 3.95 18.04 14.60
N ARG A 14 5.11 17.35 14.47
CA ARG A 14 6.42 17.96 14.73
C ARG A 14 7.24 18.24 13.48
N ILE A 15 7.02 17.50 12.39
CA ILE A 15 7.89 17.50 11.21
C ILE A 15 7.11 17.91 9.96
N ASN A 16 5.97 17.28 9.70
CA ASN A 16 5.19 17.54 8.49
C ASN A 16 3.69 17.61 8.79
N PRO A 17 3.14 18.81 9.07
CA PRO A 17 1.71 18.98 9.36
C PRO A 17 0.77 18.60 8.20
N LYS A 18 1.30 18.44 6.99
CA LYS A 18 0.54 18.03 5.81
C LYS A 18 0.53 16.51 5.62
N LEU A 19 1.18 15.75 6.50
CA LEU A 19 1.21 14.29 6.42
C LEU A 19 -0.19 13.75 6.66
N THR A 20 -0.67 12.99 5.68
CA THR A 20 -1.93 12.25 5.76
C THR A 20 -1.72 10.80 5.38
N VAL A 21 -2.45 9.89 6.02
CA VAL A 21 -2.50 8.48 5.65
C VAL A 21 -3.69 8.27 4.74
N THR A 22 -3.45 7.84 3.52
CA THR A 22 -4.50 7.63 2.50
C THR A 22 -5.16 6.26 2.63
N GLY A 23 -4.40 5.27 3.10
CA GLY A 23 -4.94 3.92 3.27
C GLY A 23 -3.95 2.93 3.88
N VAL A 24 -4.45 1.73 4.11
CA VAL A 24 -3.70 0.60 4.64
C VAL A 24 -3.79 -0.57 3.68
N VAL A 25 -2.64 -1.12 3.30
CA VAL A 25 -2.52 -2.32 2.46
C VAL A 25 -2.25 -3.53 3.36
N VAL A 26 -3.03 -4.59 3.20
CA VAL A 26 -2.81 -5.84 3.91
C VAL A 26 -1.85 -6.72 3.11
N CYS A 27 -0.66 -6.96 3.67
CA CYS A 27 0.38 -7.78 3.06
C CYS A 27 0.46 -9.17 3.69
N LEU A 28 1.17 -10.09 3.03
CA LEU A 28 1.29 -11.50 3.43
C LEU A 28 -0.07 -12.17 3.66
N TYR A 29 -1.09 -11.70 2.93
CA TYR A 29 -2.47 -12.14 3.10
C TYR A 29 -2.65 -13.59 2.69
N ASP A 30 -3.32 -14.35 3.56
CA ASP A 30 -3.76 -15.71 3.29
C ASP A 30 -5.29 -15.79 3.45
N ALA A 31 -5.98 -15.87 2.32
CA ALA A 31 -7.44 -15.91 2.28
C ALA A 31 -8.05 -17.14 2.95
N ALA A 32 -7.26 -18.22 3.15
CA ALA A 32 -7.73 -19.45 3.78
C ALA A 32 -7.88 -19.32 5.30
N THR A 33 -7.35 -18.25 5.91
CA THR A 33 -7.40 -18.07 7.36
C THR A 33 -8.54 -17.16 7.80
N LYS A 34 -9.34 -17.62 8.78
CA LYS A 34 -10.37 -16.81 9.42
C LYS A 34 -9.77 -15.56 10.09
N LEU A 35 -8.58 -15.71 10.69
CA LEU A 35 -7.86 -14.62 11.34
C LEU A 35 -7.59 -13.44 10.39
N ALA A 36 -7.22 -13.71 9.15
CA ALA A 36 -6.97 -12.66 8.17
C ALA A 36 -8.22 -11.83 7.86
N GLN A 37 -9.40 -12.47 7.84
CA GLN A 37 -10.67 -11.79 7.61
C GLN A 37 -11.08 -10.95 8.84
N GLU A 38 -10.92 -11.48 10.05
CA GLU A 38 -11.21 -10.79 11.30
C GLU A 38 -10.33 -9.53 11.44
N VAL A 39 -9.02 -9.65 11.19
CA VAL A 39 -8.08 -8.51 11.25
C VAL A 39 -8.47 -7.40 10.27
N VAL A 40 -8.90 -7.73 9.07
CA VAL A 40 -9.37 -6.74 8.09
C VAL A 40 -10.65 -6.04 8.56
N GLY A 41 -11.58 -6.78 9.17
CA GLY A 41 -12.81 -6.25 9.76
C GLY A 41 -12.53 -5.28 10.91
N ASP A 42 -11.67 -5.69 11.84
CA ASP A 42 -11.26 -4.87 12.99
C ASP A 42 -10.56 -3.59 12.57
N LEU A 43 -9.65 -3.70 11.58
CA LEU A 43 -8.94 -2.56 11.01
C LEU A 43 -9.89 -1.56 10.35
N SER A 44 -10.84 -2.06 9.57
CA SER A 44 -11.85 -1.23 8.90
C SER A 44 -12.73 -0.51 9.93
N SER A 45 -13.14 -1.21 10.99
CA SER A 45 -13.91 -0.65 12.09
C SER A 45 -13.15 0.44 12.83
N PHE A 46 -11.88 0.21 13.13
CA PHE A 46 -11.00 1.19 13.77
C PHE A 46 -10.84 2.46 12.92
N LEU A 47 -10.59 2.33 11.61
CA LEU A 47 -10.44 3.48 10.71
C LEU A 47 -11.75 4.27 10.60
N ASN A 48 -12.90 3.57 10.53
CA ASN A 48 -14.20 4.23 10.50
C ASN A 48 -14.50 5.04 11.79
N GLN A 49 -14.13 4.51 12.94
CA GLN A 49 -14.26 5.24 14.22
C GLN A 49 -13.36 6.48 14.29
N SER A 50 -12.20 6.44 13.60
CA SER A 50 -11.24 7.54 13.56
C SER A 50 -11.66 8.70 12.65
N ARG A 51 -12.70 8.55 11.81
CA ARG A 51 -13.12 9.56 10.81
C ARG A 51 -13.51 10.92 11.40
N ALA A 52 -14.06 10.93 12.59
CA ALA A 52 -14.46 12.17 13.29
C ALA A 52 -13.30 12.80 14.09
N ALA A 53 -12.16 12.14 14.19
CA ALA A 53 -11.02 12.59 14.97
C ALA A 53 -10.07 13.45 14.14
N ASN A 54 -9.39 14.41 14.78
CA ASN A 54 -8.34 15.21 14.13
C ASN A 54 -7.00 14.44 14.15
N VAL A 55 -6.91 13.42 13.33
CA VAL A 55 -5.73 12.53 13.22
C VAL A 55 -5.31 12.38 11.77
N PRO A 56 -4.02 12.11 11.48
CA PRO A 56 -3.53 11.99 10.10
C PRO A 56 -4.20 10.90 9.27
N TRP A 57 -4.81 9.91 9.88
CA TRP A 57 -5.49 8.77 9.23
C TRP A 57 -7.02 8.89 9.22
N ALA A 58 -7.59 10.07 9.54
CA ALA A 58 -9.05 10.24 9.58
C ALA A 58 -9.73 9.88 8.24
N ALA A 59 -9.07 10.13 7.11
CA ALA A 59 -9.57 9.80 5.77
C ALA A 59 -9.06 8.45 5.24
N ALA A 60 -8.29 7.70 6.04
CA ALA A 60 -7.71 6.44 5.59
C ALA A 60 -8.77 5.35 5.38
N ARG A 61 -8.49 4.47 4.42
CA ARG A 61 -9.28 3.27 4.15
C ARG A 61 -8.39 2.03 4.10
N VAL A 62 -8.95 0.86 4.30
CA VAL A 62 -8.28 -0.38 3.93
C VAL A 62 -8.46 -0.57 2.43
N PHE A 63 -7.37 -0.73 1.68
CA PHE A 63 -7.46 -1.04 0.26
C PHE A 63 -8.09 -2.42 0.06
N ASP A 64 -8.89 -2.58 -1.00
CA ASP A 64 -9.50 -3.85 -1.34
C ASP A 64 -8.48 -4.86 -1.86
N THR A 65 -7.45 -4.37 -2.53
CA THR A 65 -6.33 -5.18 -2.98
C THR A 65 -5.50 -5.67 -1.79
N ARG A 66 -5.22 -6.97 -1.80
CA ARG A 66 -4.38 -7.66 -0.81
C ARG A 66 -3.11 -8.16 -1.48
N ILE A 67 -1.98 -7.96 -0.82
CA ILE A 67 -0.70 -8.54 -1.30
C ILE A 67 -0.56 -9.93 -0.70
N ARG A 68 -0.73 -10.94 -1.51
CA ARG A 68 -0.63 -12.34 -1.08
C ARG A 68 0.80 -12.71 -0.75
N ARG A 69 0.96 -13.69 0.12
CA ARG A 69 2.27 -14.28 0.36
C ARG A 69 2.83 -14.84 -0.95
N ASN A 70 4.01 -14.35 -1.37
CA ASN A 70 4.64 -14.75 -2.61
C ASN A 70 6.17 -14.77 -2.46
N ILE A 71 6.79 -15.93 -2.75
CA ILE A 71 8.23 -16.11 -2.60
C ILE A 71 9.03 -15.20 -3.54
N LYS A 72 8.48 -14.84 -4.71
CA LYS A 72 9.15 -13.96 -5.68
C LYS A 72 9.30 -12.53 -5.16
N LEU A 73 8.37 -12.08 -4.30
CA LEU A 73 8.50 -10.80 -3.60
C LEU A 73 9.62 -10.82 -2.57
N ALA A 74 9.85 -11.96 -1.92
CA ALA A 74 10.94 -12.11 -0.97
C ALA A 74 12.31 -12.26 -1.65
N GLU A 75 12.36 -12.84 -2.85
CA GLU A 75 13.59 -13.07 -3.60
C GLU A 75 14.10 -11.83 -4.34
N CYS A 76 13.20 -11.06 -4.98
CA CYS A 76 13.57 -9.98 -5.90
C CYS A 76 14.54 -8.92 -5.30
N PRO A 77 14.47 -8.52 -4.01
CA PRO A 77 15.41 -7.57 -3.43
C PRO A 77 16.87 -8.10 -3.45
N SER A 78 17.06 -9.41 -3.24
CA SER A 78 18.40 -10.04 -3.27
C SER A 78 19.06 -9.95 -4.66
N PHE A 79 18.26 -9.74 -5.71
CA PHE A 79 18.74 -9.56 -7.09
C PHE A 79 18.75 -8.08 -7.51
N GLY A 80 18.48 -7.16 -6.62
CA GLY A 80 18.40 -5.73 -6.91
C GLY A 80 17.35 -5.37 -7.97
N LYS A 81 16.28 -6.18 -8.09
CA LYS A 81 15.22 -6.00 -9.09
C LYS A 81 13.86 -5.82 -8.45
N SER A 82 12.98 -5.07 -9.11
CA SER A 82 11.58 -5.07 -8.75
C SER A 82 10.92 -6.41 -9.12
N VAL A 83 9.78 -6.72 -8.52
CA VAL A 83 9.01 -7.92 -8.87
C VAL A 83 8.62 -7.93 -10.35
N PHE A 84 8.40 -6.78 -10.95
CA PHE A 84 8.07 -6.65 -12.37
C PHE A 84 9.25 -7.00 -13.28
N GLY A 85 10.48 -6.68 -12.87
CA GLY A 85 11.69 -7.05 -13.60
C GLY A 85 12.19 -8.46 -13.31
N TYR A 86 11.87 -9.00 -12.10
CA TYR A 86 12.32 -10.32 -11.68
C TYR A 86 11.34 -11.44 -12.06
N ALA A 87 10.06 -11.25 -11.79
CA ALA A 87 9.04 -12.26 -12.01
C ALA A 87 7.70 -11.60 -12.46
N PRO A 88 7.63 -11.04 -13.68
CA PRO A 88 6.48 -10.23 -14.13
C PRO A 88 5.16 -11.01 -14.21
N LYS A 89 5.23 -12.34 -14.30
CA LYS A 89 4.05 -13.22 -14.35
C LYS A 89 3.64 -13.78 -12.98
N SER A 90 4.32 -13.36 -11.91
CA SER A 90 3.99 -13.84 -10.55
C SER A 90 2.71 -13.22 -10.03
N SER A 91 2.06 -13.90 -9.08
CA SER A 91 0.91 -13.32 -8.36
C SER A 91 1.28 -12.04 -7.61
N GLY A 92 2.52 -11.93 -7.12
CA GLY A 92 3.00 -10.70 -6.49
C GLY A 92 3.03 -9.51 -7.44
N ALA A 93 3.48 -9.68 -8.70
CA ALA A 93 3.44 -8.63 -9.70
C ALA A 93 1.98 -8.24 -10.03
N ALA A 94 1.08 -9.22 -10.15
CA ALA A 94 -0.33 -8.95 -10.38
C ALA A 94 -0.98 -8.19 -9.24
N ASP A 95 -0.69 -8.57 -7.97
CA ASP A 95 -1.24 -7.91 -6.79
C ASP A 95 -0.78 -6.44 -6.70
N TYR A 96 0.51 -6.16 -6.92
CA TYR A 96 1.01 -4.79 -6.94
C TYR A 96 0.47 -3.96 -8.11
N THR A 97 0.22 -4.57 -9.26
CA THR A 97 -0.46 -3.89 -10.38
C THR A 97 -1.89 -3.52 -10.00
N ALA A 98 -2.62 -4.46 -9.38
CA ALA A 98 -3.99 -4.20 -8.93
C ALA A 98 -4.03 -3.09 -7.88
N LEU A 99 -3.10 -3.10 -6.92
CA LEU A 99 -2.98 -2.04 -5.92
C LEU A 99 -2.71 -0.68 -6.55
N ALA A 100 -1.78 -0.60 -7.50
CA ALA A 100 -1.49 0.65 -8.20
C ALA A 100 -2.73 1.19 -8.92
N ASN A 101 -3.50 0.32 -9.57
CA ASN A 101 -4.74 0.70 -10.24
C ASN A 101 -5.80 1.20 -9.24
N GLU A 102 -5.93 0.54 -8.11
CA GLU A 102 -6.86 0.95 -7.05
C GLU A 102 -6.49 2.32 -6.47
N ILE A 103 -5.20 2.58 -6.22
CA ILE A 103 -4.71 3.87 -5.73
C ILE A 103 -4.96 4.98 -6.75
N LEU A 104 -4.73 4.71 -8.03
CA LEU A 104 -4.94 5.66 -9.12
C LEU A 104 -6.41 5.84 -9.51
N GLY A 105 -7.33 5.06 -8.93
CA GLY A 105 -8.75 5.05 -9.32
C GLY A 105 -9.00 4.48 -10.72
N LEU A 106 -8.07 3.67 -11.24
CA LEU A 106 -8.19 3.02 -12.54
C LEU A 106 -8.93 1.70 -12.34
N ASN A 107 -10.11 1.56 -12.93
CA ASN A 107 -10.82 0.28 -12.95
C ASN A 107 -9.99 -0.78 -13.65
N ALA A 108 -10.01 -2.01 -13.14
CA ALA A 108 -9.13 -3.14 -13.52
C ALA A 108 -9.21 -3.60 -15.00
N THR A 109 -9.89 -2.85 -15.87
CA THR A 109 -10.20 -3.30 -17.24
C THR A 109 -9.15 -2.93 -18.28
N VAL A 110 -8.15 -2.14 -17.96
CA VAL A 110 -7.17 -1.68 -18.97
C VAL A 110 -5.75 -1.67 -18.41
N ILE A 111 -5.04 -2.78 -18.39
CA ILE A 111 -3.59 -2.72 -18.53
C ILE A 111 -3.09 -4.00 -19.22
N GLY A 112 -2.85 -3.89 -20.54
CA GLY A 112 -1.82 -4.67 -21.20
C GLY A 112 -0.46 -4.29 -20.61
N PRO A 113 0.62 -5.05 -20.91
CA PRO A 113 1.93 -4.82 -20.30
C PRO A 113 2.40 -3.39 -20.57
N VAL A 114 2.44 -2.58 -19.50
CA VAL A 114 3.05 -1.26 -19.56
C VAL A 114 4.55 -1.45 -19.77
N LYS A 115 5.03 -1.08 -20.93
CA LYS A 115 6.47 -0.95 -21.16
C LYS A 115 6.94 0.29 -20.40
N VAL A 116 7.42 0.10 -19.18
CA VAL A 116 8.12 1.15 -18.44
C VAL A 116 9.52 1.26 -19.01
N SER A 117 9.80 2.30 -19.80
CA SER A 117 11.18 2.69 -20.15
C SER A 117 11.82 3.27 -18.89
N ILE A 118 12.86 2.60 -18.38
CA ILE A 118 13.57 2.96 -17.13
C ILE A 118 14.59 4.09 -17.36
N ASP A 119 14.66 4.68 -18.55
CA ASP A 119 15.71 5.63 -18.96
C ASP A 119 15.35 7.12 -18.80
N ALA A 120 14.31 7.47 -18.07
CA ALA A 120 14.05 8.88 -17.74
C ALA A 120 14.58 9.19 -16.34
N PRO A 121 15.40 10.24 -16.14
CA PRO A 121 15.76 10.69 -14.82
C PRO A 121 14.48 11.10 -14.09
N VAL A 122 14.25 10.50 -12.92
CA VAL A 122 13.11 10.81 -12.08
C VAL A 122 13.33 12.18 -11.46
N GLU A 123 12.90 13.23 -12.14
CA GLU A 123 12.60 14.50 -11.49
C GLU A 123 11.27 14.31 -10.75
N ALA A 124 11.37 13.83 -9.53
CA ALA A 124 10.22 13.72 -8.66
C ALA A 124 9.78 15.13 -8.23
N PRO A 125 8.52 15.51 -8.47
CA PRO A 125 7.96 16.66 -7.78
C PRO A 125 7.86 16.30 -6.30
N VAL A 126 8.68 16.95 -5.48
CA VAL A 126 8.86 16.74 -4.03
C VAL A 126 7.61 17.10 -3.21
N ASN A 127 6.42 17.09 -3.76
CA ASN A 127 5.24 17.64 -3.09
C ASN A 127 3.94 16.83 -3.24
N ARG A 128 4.02 15.50 -3.29
CA ARG A 128 2.78 14.68 -3.24
C ARG A 128 2.96 13.41 -2.40
N ILE A 129 2.28 13.42 -1.24
CA ILE A 129 1.75 12.26 -0.52
C ILE A 129 2.81 11.25 -0.04
N ALA A 130 3.21 11.37 1.22
CA ALA A 130 3.85 10.27 1.93
C ALA A 130 2.76 9.21 2.21
N GLU A 131 2.66 8.20 1.34
CA GLU A 131 1.84 7.03 1.61
C GLU A 131 2.53 6.16 2.65
N VAL A 132 1.86 5.93 3.78
CA VAL A 132 2.33 4.95 4.76
C VAL A 132 1.73 3.60 4.40
N VAL A 133 2.57 2.72 3.87
CA VAL A 133 2.23 1.32 3.65
C VAL A 133 2.55 0.56 4.93
N VAL A 134 1.54 -0.08 5.52
CA VAL A 134 1.70 -0.95 6.69
C VAL A 134 1.79 -2.39 6.20
N ALA A 135 2.93 -3.01 6.43
CA ALA A 135 3.15 -4.42 6.18
C ALA A 135 2.75 -5.27 7.41
#